data_5da3a9aa0c30c0292483940468642219
#
_entry.id   5da3a9aa0c30c0292483940468642219
#
_cell.length_a   1.000
_cell.length_b   1.000
_cell.length_c   1.000
_cell.angle_alpha   90.00
_cell.angle_beta   90.00
_cell.angle_gamma   90.00
#
_symmetry.space_group_name_H-M   'P 1'
#
loop_
_entity.id
_entity.type
_entity.pdbx_description
1 polymer ?
#
loop_
_entity_poly.entity_id
_entity_poly.type
_entity_poly.pdbx_seq_one_letter_code
_entity_poly.pdbx_strand_id
1 'polypeptide(L)'
;MASHEDNDHLPEETQGYKLSQPKQSLAEYQNMDANDESLQRYKKSLGLGGGKDLSDPNDSRVCIIQSLTMESPGRPPVTIDLSQPGAESTLKDKPFKIKEGAKFTMVASFRVQHEILSGLQYVQTVKRKGIRVSKDSEMLGSYAPNTDSQPIYTKRFQEEDAPSGMIARGHYNAVSTFVDDDKKQHLQFEWSFDISKDW
;
A
#
# COMPACT_ATOMS: atom_id res chain seq x y z
N MET A 1 -30.74 -9.01 5.46
CA MET A 1 -30.20 -7.78 4.82
C MET A 1 -28.72 -7.76 5.17
N ALA A 2 -27.87 -8.23 4.27
CA ALA A 2 -26.44 -8.16 4.45
C ALA A 2 -26.02 -6.69 4.23
N SER A 3 -25.28 -6.14 5.18
CA SER A 3 -24.91 -4.74 5.21
C SER A 3 -23.98 -4.40 4.04
N HIS A 4 -24.33 -3.37 3.30
CA HIS A 4 -23.52 -2.77 2.21
C HIS A 4 -22.18 -2.15 2.69
N GLU A 5 -21.85 -2.29 3.99
CA GLU A 5 -20.66 -1.65 4.58
C GLU A 5 -19.36 -2.41 4.37
N ASP A 6 -19.41 -3.73 4.15
CA ASP A 6 -18.19 -4.57 4.12
C ASP A 6 -17.34 -4.41 2.85
N ASN A 7 -17.85 -3.85 1.76
CA ASN A 7 -17.12 -3.69 0.50
C ASN A 7 -16.57 -2.26 0.27
N ASP A 8 -16.81 -1.33 1.16
CA ASP A 8 -16.43 0.09 0.96
C ASP A 8 -14.91 0.32 0.98
N HIS A 9 -14.16 -0.61 1.56
CA HIS A 9 -12.70 -0.55 1.70
C HIS A 9 -11.94 -1.41 0.69
N LEU A 10 -12.64 -2.07 -0.21
CA LEU A 10 -12.05 -2.88 -1.28
C LEU A 10 -12.10 -2.12 -2.61
N PRO A 11 -11.21 -2.44 -3.56
CA PRO A 11 -11.29 -1.90 -4.93
C PRO A 11 -12.64 -2.22 -5.57
N GLU A 12 -13.11 -1.34 -6.44
CA GLU A 12 -14.29 -1.64 -7.25
C GLU A 12 -14.03 -2.86 -8.14
N GLU A 13 -15.06 -3.73 -8.29
CA GLU A 13 -14.92 -4.93 -9.09
C GLU A 13 -14.72 -4.58 -10.57
N THR A 14 -13.50 -4.67 -11.03
CA THR A 14 -13.24 -4.86 -12.44
C THR A 14 -13.37 -6.35 -12.75
N GLN A 15 -14.15 -6.72 -13.78
CA GLN A 15 -14.19 -8.09 -14.28
C GLN A 15 -12.78 -8.46 -14.75
N GLY A 16 -12.01 -9.04 -13.84
CA GLY A 16 -10.57 -9.20 -13.97
C GLY A 16 -10.17 -10.63 -14.27
N TYR A 17 -9.04 -10.72 -14.86
CA TYR A 17 -8.24 -11.90 -15.12
C TYR A 17 -8.07 -12.74 -13.84
N LYS A 18 -8.53 -13.98 -13.86
CA LYS A 18 -8.23 -14.95 -12.79
C LYS A 18 -6.94 -15.66 -13.16
N LEU A 19 -5.92 -15.55 -12.33
CA LEU A 19 -4.73 -16.39 -12.44
C LEU A 19 -5.15 -17.87 -12.37
N SER A 20 -4.94 -18.59 -13.46
CA SER A 20 -5.30 -20.01 -13.59
C SER A 20 -4.22 -20.97 -13.07
N GLN A 21 -3.08 -20.45 -12.59
CA GLN A 21 -1.96 -21.25 -12.12
C GLN A 21 -1.70 -20.98 -10.64
N PRO A 22 -1.33 -22.05 -9.87
CA PRO A 22 -0.94 -21.88 -8.48
C PRO A 22 0.31 -21.00 -8.36
N LYS A 23 0.34 -20.15 -7.35
CA LYS A 23 1.51 -19.33 -7.01
C LYS A 23 2.69 -20.25 -6.69
N GLN A 24 3.87 -19.89 -7.20
CA GLN A 24 5.11 -20.65 -7.02
C GLN A 24 6.07 -19.86 -6.13
N SER A 25 6.98 -20.56 -5.48
CA SER A 25 8.04 -19.95 -4.68
C SER A 25 9.05 -19.20 -5.56
N LEU A 26 9.81 -18.27 -4.97
CA LEU A 26 10.88 -17.57 -5.66
C LEU A 26 11.89 -18.52 -6.31
N ALA A 27 12.25 -19.60 -5.62
CA ALA A 27 13.20 -20.62 -6.13
C ALA A 27 12.64 -21.36 -7.34
N GLU A 28 11.35 -21.69 -7.36
CA GLU A 28 10.70 -22.30 -8.52
C GLU A 28 10.69 -21.36 -9.72
N TYR A 29 10.33 -20.09 -9.52
CA TYR A 29 10.39 -19.07 -10.59
C TYR A 29 11.81 -18.86 -11.13
N GLN A 30 12.83 -18.85 -10.28
CA GLN A 30 14.21 -18.70 -10.71
C GLN A 30 14.68 -19.86 -11.59
N ASN A 31 14.26 -21.09 -11.27
CA ASN A 31 14.65 -22.29 -11.99
C ASN A 31 13.84 -22.59 -13.25
N MET A 32 12.67 -21.99 -13.41
CA MET A 32 11.88 -22.13 -14.63
C MET A 32 12.64 -21.54 -15.83
N ASP A 33 12.62 -22.26 -16.92
CA ASP A 33 13.19 -21.81 -18.22
C ASP A 33 14.64 -21.29 -18.11
N ALA A 34 15.48 -21.96 -17.33
CA ALA A 34 16.87 -21.57 -17.08
C ALA A 34 17.71 -21.40 -18.37
N ASN A 35 17.30 -22.04 -19.45
CA ASN A 35 18.00 -22.05 -20.75
C ASN A 35 17.49 -20.94 -21.71
N ASP A 36 16.47 -20.18 -21.37
CA ASP A 36 15.95 -19.08 -22.19
C ASP A 36 16.50 -17.73 -21.72
N GLU A 37 17.46 -17.18 -22.48
CA GLU A 37 18.09 -15.90 -22.16
C GLU A 37 17.13 -14.72 -22.12
N SER A 38 16.07 -14.73 -22.94
CA SER A 38 15.08 -13.66 -22.99
C SER A 38 14.25 -13.64 -21.72
N LEU A 39 13.80 -14.83 -21.30
CA LEU A 39 13.07 -15.02 -20.04
C LEU A 39 13.96 -14.73 -18.83
N GLN A 40 15.24 -15.10 -18.87
CA GLN A 40 16.18 -14.75 -17.82
C GLN A 40 16.38 -13.22 -17.66
N ARG A 41 16.48 -12.49 -18.78
CA ARG A 41 16.55 -11.01 -18.76
C ARG A 41 15.26 -10.40 -18.20
N TYR A 42 14.11 -10.94 -18.60
CA TYR A 42 12.82 -10.50 -18.09
C TYR A 42 12.67 -10.76 -16.58
N LYS A 43 13.01 -11.97 -16.12
CA LYS A 43 13.06 -12.30 -14.69
C LYS A 43 13.95 -11.35 -13.92
N LYS A 44 15.15 -11.03 -14.45
CA LYS A 44 16.07 -10.08 -13.83
C LYS A 44 15.49 -8.67 -13.74
N SER A 45 14.74 -8.23 -14.76
CA SER A 45 14.05 -6.93 -14.73
C SER A 45 12.92 -6.86 -13.72
N LEU A 46 12.32 -8.00 -13.38
CA LEU A 46 11.32 -8.12 -12.30
C LEU A 46 11.93 -8.31 -10.89
N GLY A 47 13.25 -8.25 -10.77
CA GLY A 47 13.93 -8.49 -9.49
C GLY A 47 14.08 -9.99 -9.12
N LEU A 48 13.68 -10.90 -10.01
CA LEU A 48 13.77 -12.36 -9.81
C LEU A 48 15.18 -12.92 -10.11
N GLY A 49 16.12 -12.11 -10.53
CA GLY A 49 17.39 -12.54 -11.15
C GLY A 49 18.58 -12.71 -10.22
N GLY A 50 18.42 -12.66 -8.90
CA GLY A 50 19.56 -12.84 -8.01
C GLY A 50 19.37 -12.26 -6.61
N GLY A 51 20.26 -12.65 -5.71
CA GLY A 51 20.22 -12.29 -4.30
C GLY A 51 19.63 -13.39 -3.40
N LYS A 52 20.00 -13.32 -2.13
CA LYS A 52 19.48 -14.22 -1.11
C LYS A 52 18.06 -13.80 -0.74
N ASP A 53 17.13 -14.75 -0.79
CA ASP A 53 15.75 -14.54 -0.30
C ASP A 53 15.77 -14.13 1.19
N LEU A 54 15.08 -13.04 1.51
CA LEU A 54 14.93 -12.50 2.86
C LEU A 54 13.61 -12.91 3.53
N SER A 55 12.87 -13.85 2.95
CA SER A 55 11.65 -14.36 3.56
C SER A 55 11.92 -14.99 4.92
N ASP A 56 11.12 -14.60 5.93
CA ASP A 56 11.19 -15.20 7.26
C ASP A 56 10.29 -16.44 7.32
N PRO A 57 10.82 -17.64 7.52
CA PRO A 57 10.01 -18.87 7.59
C PRO A 57 9.04 -18.89 8.79
N ASN A 58 9.25 -18.03 9.79
CA ASN A 58 8.39 -17.93 10.97
C ASN A 58 7.29 -16.88 10.82
N ASP A 59 7.32 -16.07 9.76
CA ASP A 59 6.31 -15.06 9.48
C ASP A 59 5.59 -15.38 8.17
N SER A 60 4.34 -15.81 8.25
CA SER A 60 3.54 -16.23 7.09
C SER A 60 2.97 -15.08 6.25
N ARG A 61 3.20 -13.83 6.64
CA ARG A 61 2.72 -12.67 5.88
C ARG A 61 3.45 -12.55 4.55
N VAL A 62 2.71 -12.39 3.47
CA VAL A 62 3.28 -12.20 2.12
C VAL A 62 3.71 -10.77 1.88
N CYS A 63 2.94 -9.80 2.37
CA CYS A 63 3.27 -8.38 2.27
C CYS A 63 3.26 -7.75 3.66
N ILE A 64 4.33 -7.06 4.00
CA ILE A 64 4.52 -6.37 5.28
C ILE A 64 4.72 -4.90 4.99
N ILE A 65 3.72 -4.08 5.29
CA ILE A 65 3.82 -2.63 5.16
C ILE A 65 4.69 -2.12 6.31
N GLN A 66 5.77 -1.41 5.95
CA GLN A 66 6.74 -0.89 6.92
C GLN A 66 6.38 0.52 7.35
N SER A 67 6.01 1.36 6.39
CA SER A 67 5.65 2.75 6.68
C SER A 67 4.81 3.37 5.59
N LEU A 68 4.07 4.39 5.98
CA LEU A 68 3.40 5.32 5.07
C LEU A 68 3.86 6.73 5.44
N THR A 69 4.47 7.43 4.49
CA THR A 69 5.04 8.77 4.68
C THR A 69 4.29 9.78 3.84
N MET A 70 3.87 10.87 4.43
CA MET A 70 3.34 12.04 3.73
C MET A 70 4.46 13.06 3.57
N GLU A 71 4.77 13.42 2.35
CA GLU A 71 5.71 14.47 1.99
C GLU A 71 4.94 15.67 1.45
N SER A 72 5.28 16.87 1.90
CA SER A 72 4.68 18.12 1.43
C SER A 72 5.75 19.22 1.40
N PRO A 73 5.75 20.07 0.35
CA PRO A 73 6.69 21.19 0.29
C PRO A 73 6.56 22.10 1.52
N GLY A 74 7.70 22.53 2.05
CA GLY A 74 7.75 23.50 3.15
C GLY A 74 7.59 22.91 4.56
N ARG A 75 7.56 21.58 4.70
CA ARG A 75 7.59 20.91 6.01
C ARG A 75 8.38 19.62 5.98
N PRO A 76 8.89 19.13 7.13
CA PRO A 76 9.46 17.79 7.23
C PRO A 76 8.41 16.71 6.89
N PRO A 77 8.82 15.59 6.29
CA PRO A 77 7.95 14.44 6.07
C PRO A 77 7.33 13.94 7.38
N VAL A 78 6.08 13.48 7.31
CA VAL A 78 5.39 12.85 8.43
C VAL A 78 5.24 11.36 8.12
N THR A 79 5.87 10.52 8.92
CA THR A 79 5.89 9.07 8.73
C THR A 79 5.07 8.36 9.78
N ILE A 80 4.21 7.46 9.33
CA ILE A 80 3.53 6.45 10.12
C ILE A 80 4.37 5.18 10.03
N ASP A 81 4.90 4.72 11.16
CA ASP A 81 5.57 3.42 11.26
C ASP A 81 4.49 2.33 11.44
N LEU A 82 4.44 1.39 10.51
CA LEU A 82 3.49 0.28 10.46
C LEU A 82 4.20 -1.08 10.56
N SER A 83 5.51 -1.07 10.84
CA SER A 83 6.35 -2.27 10.87
C SER A 83 6.01 -3.24 11.99
N GLN A 84 5.52 -2.71 13.12
CA GLN A 84 5.17 -3.50 14.28
C GLN A 84 3.66 -3.80 14.31
N PRO A 85 3.26 -5.04 14.61
CA PRO A 85 1.85 -5.37 14.80
C PRO A 85 1.20 -4.47 15.86
N GLY A 86 0.05 -3.86 15.51
CA GLY A 86 -0.69 -2.97 16.40
C GLY A 86 -0.20 -1.51 16.45
N ALA A 87 0.86 -1.16 15.69
CA ALA A 87 1.34 0.22 15.58
C ALA A 87 0.25 1.17 15.07
N GLU A 88 -0.65 0.65 14.25
CA GLU A 88 -1.79 1.39 13.67
C GLU A 88 -2.89 1.74 14.68
N SER A 89 -2.95 1.09 15.83
CA SER A 89 -4.08 1.17 16.77
C SER A 89 -4.35 2.56 17.35
N THR A 90 -3.34 3.44 17.39
CA THR A 90 -3.45 4.79 17.97
C THR A 90 -3.61 5.91 16.94
N LEU A 91 -3.57 5.58 15.65
CA LEU A 91 -3.53 6.59 14.57
C LEU A 91 -4.85 7.35 14.44
N LYS A 92 -5.95 6.72 14.79
CA LYS A 92 -7.28 7.35 14.78
C LYS A 92 -7.41 8.47 15.80
N ASP A 93 -6.73 8.33 16.95
CA ASP A 93 -6.84 9.26 18.08
C ASP A 93 -5.80 10.39 18.04
N LYS A 94 -4.88 10.35 17.06
CA LYS A 94 -3.81 11.33 16.88
C LYS A 94 -3.86 11.93 15.47
N PRO A 95 -4.76 12.90 15.21
CA PRO A 95 -4.95 13.43 13.88
C PRO A 95 -3.69 14.10 13.34
N PHE A 96 -3.37 13.78 12.07
CA PHE A 96 -2.33 14.48 11.32
C PHE A 96 -2.84 15.86 10.92
N LYS A 97 -1.97 16.86 10.95
CA LYS A 97 -2.32 18.19 10.45
C LYS A 97 -1.94 18.31 8.98
N ILE A 98 -2.90 18.74 8.17
CA ILE A 98 -2.72 19.01 6.74
C ILE A 98 -3.14 20.46 6.48
N LYS A 99 -2.23 21.25 5.91
CA LYS A 99 -2.56 22.61 5.49
C LYS A 99 -3.50 22.56 4.29
N GLU A 100 -4.56 23.36 4.32
CA GLU A 100 -5.49 23.49 3.19
C GLU A 100 -4.77 23.94 1.89
N GLY A 101 -5.12 23.33 0.76
CA GLY A 101 -4.53 23.61 -0.54
C GLY A 101 -3.05 23.26 -0.67
N ALA A 102 -2.45 22.61 0.32
CA ALA A 102 -1.07 22.15 0.22
C ALA A 102 -0.99 20.91 -0.70
N LYS A 103 0.05 20.87 -1.50
CA LYS A 103 0.41 19.67 -2.27
C LYS A 103 1.06 18.65 -1.35
N PHE A 104 0.72 17.39 -1.54
CA PHE A 104 1.35 16.30 -0.80
C PHE A 104 1.49 15.05 -1.67
N THR A 105 2.45 14.22 -1.32
CA THR A 105 2.67 12.92 -1.95
C THR A 105 2.79 11.88 -0.86
N MET A 106 2.08 10.77 -1.01
CA MET A 106 2.24 9.62 -0.15
C MET A 106 3.35 8.71 -0.67
N VAL A 107 4.10 8.13 0.24
CA VAL A 107 5.17 7.17 -0.05
C VAL A 107 4.98 5.95 0.84
N ALA A 108 4.75 4.80 0.24
CA ALA A 108 4.66 3.53 0.95
C ALA A 108 5.99 2.78 0.87
N SER A 109 6.44 2.24 2.01
CA SER A 109 7.55 1.29 2.08
C SER A 109 7.04 -0.05 2.58
N PHE A 110 7.45 -1.15 1.93
CA PHE A 110 6.96 -2.49 2.25
C PHE A 110 7.95 -3.58 1.85
N ARG A 111 7.74 -4.76 2.42
CA ARG A 111 8.47 -5.99 2.08
C ARG A 111 7.50 -7.03 1.55
N VAL A 112 7.98 -7.83 0.62
CA VAL A 112 7.29 -8.99 0.07
C VAL A 112 8.10 -10.24 0.40
N GLN A 113 7.45 -11.33 0.79
CA GLN A 113 8.08 -12.60 1.15
C GLN A 113 7.27 -13.79 0.64
N HIS A 114 7.96 -14.93 0.52
CA HIS A 114 7.45 -16.26 0.18
C HIS A 114 7.01 -16.44 -1.28
N GLU A 115 6.19 -15.53 -1.82
CA GLU A 115 5.59 -15.65 -3.16
C GLU A 115 5.54 -14.31 -3.88
N ILE A 116 5.29 -14.33 -5.18
CA ILE A 116 5.06 -13.10 -5.95
C ILE A 116 3.73 -12.50 -5.52
N LEU A 117 3.78 -11.24 -5.14
CA LEU A 117 2.62 -10.41 -4.85
C LEU A 117 2.13 -9.77 -6.15
N SER A 118 0.92 -10.12 -6.57
CA SER A 118 0.31 -9.59 -7.81
C SER A 118 -0.64 -8.45 -7.50
N GLY A 119 -0.47 -7.33 -8.23
CA GLY A 119 -1.43 -6.24 -8.26
C GLY A 119 -1.71 -5.61 -6.90
N LEU A 120 -0.66 -5.34 -6.10
CA LEU A 120 -0.85 -4.62 -4.84
C LEU A 120 -1.48 -3.26 -5.11
N GLN A 121 -2.56 -2.97 -4.42
CA GLN A 121 -3.29 -1.70 -4.45
C GLN A 121 -3.38 -1.10 -3.05
N TYR A 122 -3.34 0.22 -3.00
CA TYR A 122 -3.72 1.00 -1.84
C TYR A 122 -5.11 1.59 -2.07
N VAL A 123 -6.03 1.37 -1.16
CA VAL A 123 -7.40 1.93 -1.21
C VAL A 123 -7.59 2.78 0.04
N GLN A 124 -8.07 3.99 -0.15
CA GLN A 124 -8.37 4.91 0.94
C GLN A 124 -9.81 5.39 0.85
N THR A 125 -10.55 5.24 1.93
CA THR A 125 -11.88 5.82 2.10
C THR A 125 -11.82 6.91 3.15
N VAL A 126 -12.24 8.12 2.80
CA VAL A 126 -12.28 9.26 3.73
C VAL A 126 -13.72 9.59 4.09
N LYS A 127 -13.95 9.75 5.39
CA LYS A 127 -15.26 10.12 5.95
C LYS A 127 -15.14 11.44 6.73
N ARG A 128 -16.18 12.26 6.65
CA ARG A 128 -16.36 13.46 7.46
C ARG A 128 -17.71 13.41 8.14
N LYS A 129 -17.73 13.53 9.48
CA LYS A 129 -18.97 13.40 10.28
C LYS A 129 -19.76 12.12 9.95
N GLY A 130 -19.05 11.00 9.70
CA GLY A 130 -19.64 9.72 9.36
C GLY A 130 -20.05 9.54 7.89
N ILE A 131 -20.01 10.60 7.08
CA ILE A 131 -20.37 10.55 5.65
C ILE A 131 -19.11 10.38 4.82
N ARG A 132 -19.10 9.44 3.87
CA ARG A 132 -18.01 9.26 2.90
C ARG A 132 -17.90 10.48 2.00
N VAL A 133 -16.72 11.07 1.94
CA VAL A 133 -16.41 12.24 1.11
C VAL A 133 -15.49 11.91 -0.07
N SER A 134 -14.64 10.89 0.07
CA SER A 134 -13.88 10.33 -1.05
C SER A 134 -13.61 8.85 -0.87
N LYS A 135 -13.31 8.18 -2.00
CA LYS A 135 -12.73 6.85 -2.09
C LYS A 135 -11.75 6.86 -3.24
N ASP A 136 -10.49 6.66 -2.93
CA ASP A 136 -9.38 6.75 -3.87
C ASP A 136 -8.63 5.43 -3.88
N SER A 137 -8.06 5.06 -5.03
CA SER A 137 -7.23 3.87 -5.15
C SER A 137 -6.00 4.15 -5.99
N GLU A 138 -4.87 3.60 -5.56
CA GLU A 138 -3.58 3.69 -6.24
C GLU A 138 -3.03 2.30 -6.49
N MET A 139 -2.74 1.96 -7.76
CA MET A 139 -2.09 0.71 -8.13
C MET A 139 -0.60 0.82 -7.84
N LEU A 140 -0.12 0.01 -6.91
CA LEU A 140 1.30 -0.02 -6.55
C LEU A 140 2.10 -0.92 -7.47
N GLY A 141 1.51 -2.04 -7.93
CA GLY A 141 2.12 -2.97 -8.88
C GLY A 141 2.31 -4.38 -8.33
N SER A 142 3.11 -5.17 -9.05
CA SER A 142 3.46 -6.55 -8.67
C SER A 142 4.92 -6.65 -8.28
N TYR A 143 5.23 -7.49 -7.29
CA TYR A 143 6.55 -7.53 -6.66
C TYR A 143 6.96 -8.95 -6.33
N ALA A 144 8.23 -9.26 -6.59
CA ALA A 144 8.85 -10.51 -6.14
C ALA A 144 9.18 -10.44 -4.63
N PRO A 145 9.42 -11.59 -3.97
CA PRO A 145 10.00 -11.59 -2.64
C PRO A 145 11.31 -10.80 -2.56
N ASN A 146 11.48 -10.04 -1.49
CA ASN A 146 12.68 -9.25 -1.29
C ASN A 146 13.93 -10.11 -1.13
N THR A 147 15.02 -9.58 -1.65
CA THR A 147 16.35 -10.18 -1.53
C THR A 147 17.33 -9.21 -0.88
N ASP A 148 18.52 -9.68 -0.53
CA ASP A 148 19.60 -8.84 0.00
C ASP A 148 20.03 -7.72 -0.95
N SER A 149 19.81 -7.88 -2.26
CA SER A 149 20.03 -6.81 -3.26
C SER A 149 18.90 -5.80 -3.32
N GLN A 150 17.68 -6.18 -2.93
CA GLN A 150 16.48 -5.32 -2.87
C GLN A 150 15.73 -5.59 -1.56
N PRO A 151 16.23 -5.11 -0.40
CA PRO A 151 15.69 -5.50 0.91
C PRO A 151 14.33 -4.89 1.24
N ILE A 152 13.93 -3.82 0.54
CA ILE A 152 12.68 -3.11 0.73
C ILE A 152 12.20 -2.52 -0.58
N TYR A 153 10.91 -2.48 -0.80
CA TYR A 153 10.27 -1.73 -1.87
C TYR A 153 9.74 -0.40 -1.35
N THR A 154 9.84 0.61 -2.20
CA THR A 154 9.30 1.94 -1.95
C THR A 154 8.51 2.39 -3.16
N LYS A 155 7.26 2.79 -2.95
CA LYS A 155 6.38 3.32 -3.99
C LYS A 155 5.95 4.72 -3.62
N ARG A 156 6.21 5.66 -4.52
CA ARG A 156 5.72 7.03 -4.46
C ARG A 156 4.40 7.11 -5.21
N PHE A 157 3.37 7.67 -4.57
CA PHE A 157 2.04 7.86 -5.15
C PHE A 157 2.00 9.12 -6.02
N GLN A 158 0.89 9.34 -6.69
CA GLN A 158 0.68 10.59 -7.40
C GLN A 158 0.58 11.76 -6.40
N GLU A 159 1.02 12.95 -6.83
CA GLU A 159 0.86 14.18 -6.05
C GLU A 159 -0.61 14.58 -6.02
N GLU A 160 -1.10 14.91 -4.84
CA GLU A 160 -2.45 15.35 -4.59
C GLU A 160 -2.48 16.75 -3.98
N ASP A 161 -3.59 17.44 -4.17
CA ASP A 161 -3.87 18.74 -3.53
C ASP A 161 -4.84 18.54 -2.36
N ALA A 162 -4.47 19.00 -1.18
CA ALA A 162 -5.40 19.02 -0.04
C ALA A 162 -6.58 19.94 -0.32
N PRO A 163 -7.81 19.55 0.03
CA PRO A 163 -8.95 20.42 -0.12
C PRO A 163 -8.74 21.78 0.56
N SER A 164 -9.32 22.85 -0.01
CA SER A 164 -9.13 24.21 0.50
C SER A 164 -10.46 24.95 0.75
N GLY A 165 -10.40 26.00 1.56
CA GLY A 165 -11.52 26.85 1.90
C GLY A 165 -12.21 26.48 3.21
N MET A 166 -13.04 27.40 3.74
CA MET A 166 -13.66 27.25 5.07
C MET A 166 -14.49 25.98 5.23
N ILE A 167 -15.13 25.50 4.16
CA ILE A 167 -15.95 24.30 4.18
C ILE A 167 -15.08 23.05 4.30
N ALA A 168 -13.89 23.06 3.69
CA ALA A 168 -12.96 21.92 3.72
C ALA A 168 -12.24 21.77 5.07
N ARG A 169 -12.12 22.84 5.86
CA ARG A 169 -11.44 22.77 7.16
C ARG A 169 -12.22 21.93 8.16
N GLY A 170 -11.49 21.17 8.96
CA GLY A 170 -12.05 20.35 10.03
C GLY A 170 -11.47 18.94 10.07
N HIS A 171 -12.10 18.10 10.86
CA HIS A 171 -11.69 16.74 11.16
C HIS A 171 -12.21 15.72 10.15
N TYR A 172 -11.34 14.80 9.74
CA TYR A 172 -11.61 13.70 8.82
C TYR A 172 -11.11 12.38 9.41
N ASN A 173 -11.84 11.32 9.14
CA ASN A 173 -11.42 9.96 9.43
C ASN A 173 -11.17 9.23 8.12
N ALA A 174 -10.09 8.47 8.06
CA ALA A 174 -9.72 7.68 6.90
C ALA A 174 -9.55 6.21 7.28
N VAL A 175 -9.90 5.34 6.35
CA VAL A 175 -9.57 3.92 6.39
C VAL A 175 -8.71 3.64 5.19
N SER A 176 -7.54 3.08 5.44
CA SER A 176 -6.56 2.70 4.42
C SER A 176 -6.42 1.20 4.39
N THR A 177 -6.42 0.62 3.20
CA THR A 177 -6.32 -0.82 2.98
C THR A 177 -5.27 -1.10 1.91
N PHE A 178 -4.35 -2.03 2.19
CA PHE A 178 -3.46 -2.61 1.21
C PHE A 178 -4.01 -3.99 0.83
N VAL A 179 -4.35 -4.17 -0.42
CA VAL A 179 -5.02 -5.37 -0.95
C VAL A 179 -4.40 -5.78 -2.28
N ASP A 180 -4.35 -7.07 -2.58
CA ASP A 180 -3.84 -7.59 -3.84
C ASP A 180 -4.96 -7.98 -4.84
N ASP A 181 -4.58 -8.45 -6.02
CA ASP A 181 -5.52 -8.88 -7.07
C ASP A 181 -6.39 -10.07 -6.64
N ASP A 182 -5.93 -10.87 -5.68
CA ASP A 182 -6.70 -11.98 -5.10
C ASP A 182 -7.67 -11.51 -4.01
N LYS A 183 -7.78 -10.20 -3.80
CA LYS A 183 -8.59 -9.55 -2.74
C LYS A 183 -8.11 -9.90 -1.32
N LYS A 184 -6.88 -10.36 -1.18
CA LYS A 184 -6.27 -10.60 0.13
C LYS A 184 -5.83 -9.27 0.73
N GLN A 185 -6.38 -8.96 1.89
CA GLN A 185 -5.96 -7.80 2.66
C GLN A 185 -4.65 -8.11 3.39
N HIS A 186 -3.64 -7.26 3.15
CA HIS A 186 -2.34 -7.35 3.83
C HIS A 186 -2.28 -6.46 5.05
N LEU A 187 -2.94 -5.30 4.99
CA LEU A 187 -3.10 -4.38 6.12
C LEU A 187 -4.33 -3.51 5.90
N GLN A 188 -5.10 -3.29 6.96
CA GLN A 188 -6.14 -2.26 7.02
C GLN A 188 -6.00 -1.52 8.33
N PHE A 189 -6.08 -0.20 8.30
CA PHE A 189 -6.01 0.63 9.50
C PHE A 189 -6.85 1.89 9.38
N GLU A 190 -7.30 2.36 10.53
CA GLU A 190 -7.99 3.64 10.66
C GLU A 190 -7.02 4.72 11.13
N TRP A 191 -7.14 5.89 10.58
CA TRP A 191 -6.40 7.06 10.98
C TRP A 191 -7.24 8.32 10.81
N SER A 192 -6.75 9.45 11.32
CA SER A 192 -7.47 10.71 11.21
C SER A 192 -6.55 11.86 10.85
N PHE A 193 -7.14 12.91 10.28
CA PHE A 193 -6.42 14.14 9.98
C PHE A 193 -7.33 15.36 10.08
N ASP A 194 -6.70 16.50 10.35
CA ASP A 194 -7.36 17.80 10.41
C ASP A 194 -6.85 18.66 9.26
N ILE A 195 -7.77 19.21 8.46
CA ILE A 195 -7.45 20.26 7.49
C ILE A 195 -7.58 21.60 8.21
N SER A 196 -6.49 22.37 8.22
CA SER A 196 -6.40 23.68 8.86
C SER A 196 -5.79 24.71 7.92
N LYS A 197 -5.94 25.99 8.27
CA LYS A 197 -5.39 27.10 7.49
C LYS A 197 -3.86 27.03 7.37
N ASP A 198 -3.21 26.57 8.44
CA ASP A 198 -1.77 26.43 8.55
C ASP A 198 -1.39 25.07 9.15
N TRP A 199 -0.09 24.76 9.11
CA TRP A 199 0.47 23.50 9.64
C TRP A 199 0.35 23.37 11.16
#